data_36cf5e0b323a4e0fb863655364eb48b8
#
_entry.id   36cf5e0b323a4e0fb863655364eb48b8
#
_cell.length_a   1.000
_cell.length_b   1.000
_cell.length_c   1.000
_cell.angle_alpha   90.00
_cell.angle_beta   90.00
_cell.angle_gamma   90.00
#
_symmetry.space_group_name_H-M   'P 1'
#
loop_
_entity.id
_entity.type
_entity.pdbx_description
1 polymer ?
#
loop_
_entity_poly.entity_id
_entity_poly.type
_entity_poly.pdbx_seq_one_letter_code
_entity_poly.pdbx_strand_id
1 'polypeptide(L)'
;MNTDHCSKEKKDARLLEALKAWAVDQHLGEEKMLEMTLEEIRDYFKKAEKEMIRKAGGENKWNKLSDIKKAERKAKMIEEAIAELGKEEFNNLSDEEKCLFQLFIWAGCGCHKDLNTIRGGYLAMAAWWIDSELEEECPVLLANHDIDPVVQE
;
A
#
# COMPACT_ATOMS: atom_id res chain seq x y z
N MET A 1 -17.09 -4.36 22.06
CA MET A 1 -15.89 -3.51 21.92
C MET A 1 -14.98 -4.11 20.85
N ASN A 2 -15.13 -3.75 19.59
CA ASN A 2 -14.28 -4.26 18.49
C ASN A 2 -13.92 -3.11 17.54
N THR A 3 -13.27 -2.08 18.08
CA THR A 3 -12.90 -0.88 17.31
C THR A 3 -11.43 -0.85 16.89
N ASP A 4 -10.56 -1.72 17.42
CA ASP A 4 -9.11 -1.60 17.23
C ASP A 4 -8.59 -2.22 15.92
N HIS A 5 -9.17 -3.35 15.47
CA HIS A 5 -8.70 -3.99 14.23
C HIS A 5 -9.02 -3.16 12.98
N CYS A 6 -10.18 -2.50 12.94
CA CYS A 6 -10.61 -1.70 11.79
C CYS A 6 -9.75 -0.45 11.56
N SER A 7 -9.23 0.17 12.61
CA SER A 7 -8.37 1.37 12.49
C SER A 7 -6.97 1.02 12.00
N LYS A 8 -6.39 -0.08 12.47
CA LYS A 8 -5.09 -0.57 12.03
C LYS A 8 -5.12 -1.02 10.57
N GLU A 9 -6.10 -1.81 10.19
CA GLU A 9 -6.28 -2.27 8.80
C GLU A 9 -6.45 -1.10 7.82
N LYS A 10 -7.22 -0.07 8.20
CA LYS A 10 -7.35 1.15 7.38
C LYS A 10 -6.03 1.92 7.24
N LYS A 11 -5.23 1.93 8.31
CA LYS A 11 -3.90 2.56 8.27
C LYS A 11 -2.96 1.77 7.35
N ASP A 12 -2.96 0.45 7.47
CA ASP A 12 -2.13 -0.42 6.63
C ASP A 12 -2.54 -0.33 5.16
N ALA A 13 -3.84 -0.27 4.85
CA ALA A 13 -4.34 -0.05 3.50
C ALA A 13 -3.84 1.27 2.90
N ARG A 14 -3.89 2.37 3.67
CA ARG A 14 -3.37 3.68 3.23
C ARG A 14 -1.86 3.67 3.00
N LEU A 15 -1.11 2.94 3.82
CA LEU A 15 0.34 2.79 3.64
C LEU A 15 0.66 2.00 2.38
N LEU A 16 -0.09 0.93 2.09
CA LEU A 16 0.06 0.14 0.87
C LEU A 16 -0.32 0.96 -0.37
N GLU A 17 -1.38 1.76 -0.31
CA GLU A 17 -1.77 2.67 -1.37
C GLU A 17 -0.68 3.71 -1.66
N ALA A 18 -0.12 4.32 -0.61
CA ALA A 18 0.99 5.27 -0.74
C ALA A 18 2.26 4.60 -1.31
N LEU A 19 2.57 3.38 -0.87
CA LEU A 19 3.70 2.61 -1.40
C LEU A 19 3.50 2.27 -2.87
N LYS A 20 2.27 1.89 -3.26
CA LYS A 20 1.94 1.64 -4.67
C LYS A 20 2.11 2.90 -5.51
N ALA A 21 1.57 4.03 -5.08
CA ALA A 21 1.72 5.30 -5.78
C ALA A 21 3.20 5.66 -5.99
N TRP A 22 4.00 5.52 -4.93
CA TRP A 22 5.45 5.74 -5.02
C TRP A 22 6.13 4.78 -6.01
N ALA A 23 5.76 3.49 -6.00
CA ALA A 23 6.31 2.49 -6.93
C ALA A 23 5.95 2.80 -8.38
N VAL A 24 4.74 3.30 -8.65
CA VAL A 24 4.31 3.75 -9.99
C VAL A 24 5.14 4.94 -10.44
N ASP A 25 5.32 5.94 -9.57
CA ASP A 25 6.14 7.11 -9.86
C ASP A 25 7.59 6.71 -10.20
N GLN A 26 8.19 5.78 -9.41
CA GLN A 26 9.53 5.27 -9.70
C GLN A 26 9.60 4.56 -11.05
N HIS A 27 8.67 3.67 -11.32
CA HIS A 27 8.64 2.89 -12.57
C HIS A 27 8.53 3.79 -13.81
N LEU A 28 7.56 4.71 -13.81
CA LEU A 28 7.39 5.64 -14.93
C LEU A 28 8.58 6.59 -15.10
N GLY A 29 9.20 7.01 -13.99
CA GLY A 29 10.41 7.83 -14.03
C GLY A 29 11.61 7.08 -14.61
N GLU A 30 11.79 5.82 -14.26
CA GLU A 30 12.82 4.96 -14.83
C GLU A 30 12.60 4.72 -16.33
N GLU A 31 11.37 4.41 -16.74
CA GLU A 31 11.03 4.26 -18.17
C GLU A 31 11.33 5.54 -18.94
N LYS A 32 10.93 6.69 -18.40
CA LYS A 32 11.22 7.98 -19.05
C LYS A 32 12.71 8.25 -19.18
N MET A 33 13.49 7.90 -18.17
CA MET A 33 14.95 8.04 -18.24
C MET A 33 15.58 7.20 -19.35
N LEU A 34 15.02 6.03 -19.66
CA LEU A 34 15.51 5.19 -20.77
C LEU A 34 15.26 5.83 -22.15
N GLU A 35 14.28 6.71 -22.26
CA GLU A 35 13.98 7.48 -23.48
C GLU A 35 14.87 8.73 -23.65
N MET A 36 15.44 9.22 -22.54
CA MET A 36 16.25 10.44 -22.52
C MET A 36 17.66 10.18 -23.03
N THR A 37 18.24 11.19 -23.66
CA THR A 37 19.68 11.19 -24.01
C THR A 37 20.55 11.35 -22.75
N LEU A 38 21.78 10.89 -22.83
CA LEU A 38 22.75 11.05 -21.72
C LEU A 38 22.96 12.52 -21.34
N GLU A 39 22.82 13.43 -22.26
CA GLU A 39 22.95 14.88 -22.03
C GLU A 39 21.77 15.42 -21.21
N GLU A 40 20.54 15.02 -21.56
CA GLU A 40 19.33 15.37 -20.83
C GLU A 40 19.32 14.81 -19.43
N ILE A 41 19.70 13.55 -19.24
CA ILE A 41 19.83 12.91 -17.92
C ILE A 41 20.83 13.67 -17.05
N ARG A 42 21.99 13.98 -17.62
CA ARG A 42 23.02 14.72 -16.88
C ARG A 42 22.55 16.10 -16.45
N ASP A 43 21.87 16.82 -17.31
CA ASP A 43 21.39 18.17 -17.01
C ASP A 43 20.21 18.14 -16.02
N TYR A 44 19.37 17.11 -16.10
CA TYR A 44 18.30 16.86 -15.12
C TYR A 44 18.88 16.66 -13.72
N PHE A 45 19.83 15.75 -13.55
CA PHE A 45 20.46 15.52 -12.25
C PHE A 45 21.29 16.68 -11.75
N LYS A 46 21.93 17.45 -12.62
CA LYS A 46 22.61 18.69 -12.21
C LYS A 46 21.65 19.71 -11.59
N LYS A 47 20.44 19.83 -12.15
CA LYS A 47 19.40 20.70 -11.58
C LYS A 47 18.96 20.20 -10.21
N ALA A 48 18.67 18.89 -10.09
CA ALA A 48 18.31 18.27 -8.82
C ALA A 48 19.41 18.43 -7.75
N GLU A 49 20.68 18.25 -8.11
CA GLU A 49 21.81 18.43 -7.19
C GLU A 49 21.94 19.89 -6.70
N LYS A 50 21.78 20.87 -7.59
CA LYS A 50 21.77 22.29 -7.20
C LYS A 50 20.64 22.59 -6.21
N GLU A 51 19.47 22.05 -6.46
CA GLU A 51 18.31 22.25 -5.57
C GLU A 51 18.51 21.56 -4.22
N MET A 52 19.08 20.35 -4.20
CA MET A 52 19.44 19.64 -2.97
C MET A 52 20.45 20.45 -2.13
N ILE A 53 21.50 21.00 -2.76
CA ILE A 53 22.50 21.84 -2.08
C ILE A 53 21.83 23.10 -1.53
N ARG A 54 20.93 23.74 -2.30
CA ARG A 54 20.16 24.90 -1.85
C ARG A 54 19.32 24.58 -0.62
N LYS A 55 18.59 23.46 -0.64
CA LYS A 55 17.77 22.97 0.48
C LYS A 55 18.62 22.60 1.72
N ALA A 56 19.84 22.16 1.51
CA ALA A 56 20.79 21.88 2.60
C ALA A 56 21.34 23.15 3.29
N GLY A 57 21.01 24.33 2.78
CA GLY A 57 21.47 25.62 3.29
C GLY A 57 22.71 26.18 2.58
N GLY A 58 22.88 25.76 1.31
CA GLY A 58 23.94 26.23 0.41
C GLY A 58 25.25 25.47 0.53
N GLU A 59 26.19 25.79 -0.38
CA GLU A 59 27.46 25.10 -0.52
C GLU A 59 28.30 25.09 0.76
N ASN A 60 28.30 26.17 1.53
CA ASN A 60 29.06 26.26 2.77
C ASN A 60 28.63 25.21 3.81
N LYS A 61 27.31 24.93 3.92
CA LYS A 61 26.79 23.89 4.82
C LYS A 61 26.98 22.51 4.22
N TRP A 62 26.79 22.37 2.92
CA TRP A 62 27.04 21.14 2.20
C TRP A 62 28.47 20.63 2.36
N ASN A 63 29.44 21.50 2.19
CA ASN A 63 30.85 21.15 2.28
C ASN A 63 31.30 20.70 3.69
N LYS A 64 30.57 21.12 4.73
CA LYS A 64 30.82 20.70 6.12
C LYS A 64 30.23 19.30 6.46
N LEU A 65 29.44 18.70 5.58
CA LEU A 65 28.92 17.37 5.80
C LEU A 65 30.00 16.31 5.59
N SER A 66 29.92 15.23 6.36
CA SER A 66 30.76 14.05 6.13
C SER A 66 30.40 13.39 4.79
N ASP A 67 31.36 12.66 4.21
CA ASP A 67 31.18 12.02 2.91
C ASP A 67 30.03 10.98 2.95
N ILE A 68 29.84 10.28 4.07
CA ILE A 68 28.71 9.35 4.28
C ILE A 68 27.39 10.11 4.14
N LYS A 69 27.21 11.25 4.84
CA LYS A 69 25.99 12.05 4.78
C LYS A 69 25.76 12.67 3.40
N LYS A 70 26.83 13.01 2.69
CA LYS A 70 26.72 13.49 1.30
C LYS A 70 26.24 12.38 0.39
N ALA A 71 26.78 11.15 0.54
CA ALA A 71 26.37 9.99 -0.25
C ALA A 71 24.89 9.61 0.00
N GLU A 72 24.47 9.55 1.26
CA GLU A 72 23.07 9.30 1.63
C GLU A 72 22.11 10.33 1.01
N ARG A 73 22.46 11.61 1.09
CA ARG A 73 21.63 12.68 0.51
C ARG A 73 21.60 12.63 -1.01
N LYS A 74 22.71 12.25 -1.66
CA LYS A 74 22.76 12.07 -3.11
C LYS A 74 21.90 10.90 -3.56
N ALA A 75 21.98 9.76 -2.86
CA ALA A 75 21.13 8.60 -3.13
C ALA A 75 19.65 8.98 -3.05
N LYS A 76 19.26 9.61 -1.95
CA LYS A 76 17.88 10.06 -1.75
C LYS A 76 17.43 11.08 -2.82
N MET A 77 18.31 12.00 -3.21
CA MET A 77 18.03 12.97 -4.28
C MET A 77 17.77 12.27 -5.62
N ILE A 78 18.52 11.21 -5.94
CA ILE A 78 18.32 10.43 -7.16
C ILE A 78 16.95 9.78 -7.14
N GLU A 79 16.58 9.10 -6.04
CA GLU A 79 15.26 8.48 -5.89
C GLU A 79 14.12 9.51 -5.99
N GLU A 80 14.24 10.65 -5.31
CA GLU A 80 13.26 11.73 -5.36
C GLU A 80 13.15 12.34 -6.78
N ALA A 81 14.26 12.49 -7.49
CA ALA A 81 14.28 13.03 -8.84
C ALA A 81 13.62 12.08 -9.85
N ILE A 82 13.87 10.77 -9.73
CA ILE A 82 13.22 9.76 -10.57
C ILE A 82 11.71 9.75 -10.30
N ALA A 83 11.28 9.77 -9.03
CA ALA A 83 9.87 9.81 -8.68
C ALA A 83 9.18 11.08 -9.19
N GLU A 84 9.84 12.22 -9.17
CA GLU A 84 9.29 13.49 -9.67
C GLU A 84 9.09 13.43 -11.20
N LEU A 85 10.07 12.87 -11.93
CA LEU A 85 9.95 12.62 -13.36
C LEU A 85 8.77 11.69 -13.67
N GLY A 86 8.61 10.62 -12.88
CA GLY A 86 7.48 9.70 -13.04
C GLY A 86 6.12 10.34 -12.75
N LYS A 87 6.04 11.25 -11.78
CA LYS A 87 4.81 12.03 -11.55
C LYS A 87 4.45 12.91 -12.74
N GLU A 88 5.44 13.53 -13.37
CA GLU A 88 5.22 14.31 -14.59
C GLU A 88 4.67 13.40 -15.69
N GLU A 89 5.27 12.24 -15.91
CA GLU A 89 4.79 11.27 -16.90
C GLU A 89 3.39 10.73 -16.54
N PHE A 90 3.15 10.39 -15.26
CA PHE A 90 1.82 9.97 -14.81
C PHE A 90 0.75 11.02 -15.10
N ASN A 91 1.06 12.31 -14.91
CA ASN A 91 0.11 13.38 -15.20
C ASN A 91 -0.20 13.50 -16.71
N ASN A 92 0.73 13.09 -17.57
CA ASN A 92 0.57 13.11 -19.03
C ASN A 92 -0.22 11.91 -19.57
N LEU A 93 -0.42 10.85 -18.78
CA LEU A 93 -1.21 9.69 -19.19
C LEU A 93 -2.69 10.05 -19.40
N SER A 94 -3.37 9.26 -20.22
CA SER A 94 -4.83 9.32 -20.36
C SER A 94 -5.54 8.90 -19.06
N ASP A 95 -6.80 9.29 -18.91
CA ASP A 95 -7.58 8.92 -17.71
C ASP A 95 -7.77 7.40 -17.59
N GLU A 96 -7.81 6.68 -18.71
CA GLU A 96 -7.90 5.22 -18.76
C GLU A 96 -6.61 4.57 -18.23
N GLU A 97 -5.45 5.05 -18.67
CA GLU A 97 -4.14 4.57 -18.18
C GLU A 97 -3.93 4.92 -16.71
N LYS A 98 -4.27 6.13 -16.28
CA LYS A 98 -4.25 6.52 -14.86
C LYS A 98 -5.09 5.60 -14.01
N CYS A 99 -6.29 5.24 -14.49
CA CYS A 99 -7.18 4.33 -13.78
C CYS A 99 -6.53 2.95 -13.58
N LEU A 100 -5.83 2.42 -14.59
CA LEU A 100 -5.12 1.14 -14.49
C LEU A 100 -4.00 1.18 -13.44
N PHE A 101 -3.20 2.23 -13.44
CA PHE A 101 -2.13 2.41 -12.44
C PHE A 101 -2.68 2.66 -11.02
N GLN A 102 -3.78 3.38 -10.90
CA GLN A 102 -4.40 3.72 -9.61
C GLN A 102 -5.26 2.59 -9.04
N LEU A 103 -5.60 1.57 -9.83
CA LEU A 103 -6.43 0.49 -9.36
C LEU A 103 -5.83 -0.18 -8.12
N PHE A 104 -6.40 0.13 -6.97
CA PHE A 104 -6.05 -0.46 -5.69
C PHE A 104 -7.30 -1.07 -5.06
N ILE A 105 -7.38 -2.39 -5.12
CA ILE A 105 -8.50 -3.12 -4.54
C ILE A 105 -8.10 -3.55 -3.12
N TRP A 106 -8.59 -2.82 -2.14
CA TRP A 106 -8.49 -3.25 -0.77
C TRP A 106 -9.62 -4.25 -0.46
N ALA A 107 -9.27 -5.52 -0.43
CA ALA A 107 -10.23 -6.59 -0.12
C ALA A 107 -10.42 -6.81 1.39
N GLY A 108 -9.66 -6.13 2.24
CA GLY A 108 -9.59 -6.42 3.67
C GLY A 108 -8.89 -7.76 3.93
N CYS A 109 -8.97 -8.24 5.15
CA CYS A 109 -8.50 -9.59 5.46
C CYS A 109 -9.47 -10.62 4.85
N GLY A 110 -9.07 -11.26 3.74
CA GLY A 110 -9.87 -12.30 3.08
C GLY A 110 -10.29 -13.39 4.06
N CYS A 111 -9.39 -13.86 4.90
CA CYS A 111 -9.66 -14.86 5.91
C CYS A 111 -10.79 -14.45 6.87
N HIS A 112 -10.85 -13.18 7.30
CA HIS A 112 -11.94 -12.71 8.16
C HIS A 112 -13.28 -12.63 7.44
N LYS A 113 -13.27 -12.24 6.16
CA LYS A 113 -14.49 -12.23 5.34
C LYS A 113 -14.99 -13.64 5.09
N ASP A 114 -14.09 -14.56 4.76
CA ASP A 114 -14.42 -15.96 4.53
C ASP A 114 -14.93 -16.62 5.81
N LEU A 115 -14.27 -16.41 6.95
CA LEU A 115 -14.73 -16.90 8.25
C LEU A 115 -16.10 -16.33 8.64
N ASN A 116 -16.34 -15.03 8.44
CA ASN A 116 -17.64 -14.42 8.70
C ASN A 116 -18.73 -14.93 7.77
N THR A 117 -18.40 -15.18 6.50
CA THR A 117 -19.33 -15.77 5.52
C THR A 117 -19.67 -17.22 5.90
N ILE A 118 -18.67 -18.02 6.24
CA ILE A 118 -18.85 -19.40 6.70
C ILE A 118 -19.67 -19.41 7.99
N ARG A 119 -19.33 -18.56 8.96
CA ARG A 119 -20.08 -18.47 10.22
C ARG A 119 -21.53 -18.02 10.00
N GLY A 120 -21.74 -17.01 9.14
CA GLY A 120 -23.10 -16.54 8.81
C GLY A 120 -23.93 -17.61 8.12
N GLY A 121 -23.37 -18.29 7.14
CA GLY A 121 -24.03 -19.42 6.46
C GLY A 121 -24.35 -20.55 7.41
N TYR A 122 -23.43 -20.89 8.28
CA TYR A 122 -23.57 -21.88 9.31
C TYR A 122 -24.72 -21.55 10.27
N LEU A 123 -24.77 -20.34 10.84
CA LEU A 123 -25.84 -19.92 11.75
C LEU A 123 -27.21 -19.92 11.04
N ALA A 124 -27.27 -19.51 9.77
CA ALA A 124 -28.49 -19.55 8.98
C ALA A 124 -28.97 -20.99 8.75
N MET A 125 -28.07 -21.93 8.49
CA MET A 125 -28.42 -23.37 8.34
C MET A 125 -28.89 -23.96 9.65
N ALA A 126 -28.25 -23.64 10.77
CA ALA A 126 -28.66 -24.10 12.08
C ALA A 126 -30.06 -23.58 12.48
N ALA A 127 -30.31 -22.29 12.22
CA ALA A 127 -31.63 -21.69 12.44
C ALA A 127 -32.73 -22.36 11.58
N TRP A 128 -32.43 -22.54 10.28
CA TRP A 128 -33.35 -23.22 9.37
C TRP A 128 -33.66 -24.65 9.82
N TRP A 129 -32.66 -25.39 10.35
CA TRP A 129 -32.83 -26.74 10.84
C TRP A 129 -33.81 -26.80 12.01
N ILE A 130 -33.68 -25.85 12.94
CA ILE A 130 -34.60 -25.74 14.09
C ILE A 130 -36.02 -25.36 13.62
N ASP A 131 -36.12 -24.35 12.73
CA ASP A 131 -37.41 -23.89 12.20
C ASP A 131 -38.14 -24.95 11.37
N SER A 132 -37.40 -25.91 10.80
CA SER A 132 -37.93 -27.00 9.99
C SER A 132 -38.43 -28.19 10.83
N GLU A 133 -38.36 -28.11 12.17
CA GLU A 133 -38.83 -29.15 13.13
C GLU A 133 -38.28 -30.56 12.81
N LEU A 134 -37.02 -30.63 12.34
CA LEU A 134 -36.38 -31.91 12.04
C LEU A 134 -35.98 -32.60 13.35
N GLU A 135 -36.36 -33.87 13.49
CA GLU A 135 -36.10 -34.67 14.70
C GLU A 135 -34.62 -35.03 14.87
N GLU A 136 -33.84 -34.98 13.80
CA GLU A 136 -32.42 -35.30 13.80
C GLU A 136 -31.57 -34.08 14.26
N GLU A 137 -30.44 -34.35 14.90
CA GLU A 137 -29.50 -33.29 15.26
C GLU A 137 -28.95 -32.59 14.04
N CYS A 138 -28.80 -31.25 14.11
CA CYS A 138 -28.21 -30.45 13.02
C CYS A 138 -26.82 -30.96 12.66
N PRO A 139 -26.57 -31.41 11.41
CA PRO A 139 -25.29 -31.99 11.01
C PRO A 139 -24.18 -30.95 10.89
N VAL A 140 -24.53 -29.70 11.07
CA VAL A 140 -23.54 -28.59 10.97
C VAL A 140 -22.77 -28.51 12.27
N LEU A 141 -21.45 -28.76 12.20
CA LEU A 141 -20.54 -28.67 13.34
C LEU A 141 -20.27 -27.22 13.69
N LEU A 142 -20.63 -26.80 14.89
CA LEU A 142 -20.24 -25.48 15.43
C LEU A 142 -18.73 -25.43 15.69
N ALA A 143 -18.12 -24.27 15.53
CA ALA A 143 -16.76 -24.06 15.98
C ALA A 143 -16.68 -24.33 17.49
N ASN A 144 -15.60 -24.97 17.96
CA ASN A 144 -15.50 -25.47 19.33
C ASN A 144 -15.83 -24.40 20.40
N HIS A 145 -15.47 -23.16 20.19
CA HIS A 145 -15.76 -22.05 21.11
C HIS A 145 -17.25 -21.63 21.15
N ASP A 146 -18.04 -22.07 20.18
CA ASP A 146 -19.47 -21.82 20.16
C ASP A 146 -20.30 -23.00 20.80
N ILE A 147 -19.64 -24.14 21.01
CA ILE A 147 -20.27 -25.39 21.52
C ILE A 147 -19.93 -25.61 23.00
N ASP A 148 -18.71 -25.26 23.41
CA ASP A 148 -18.21 -25.55 24.76
C ASP A 148 -18.50 -24.39 25.71
N PRO A 149 -19.47 -24.57 26.67
CA PRO A 149 -19.81 -23.55 27.65
C PRO A 149 -18.63 -23.23 28.59
N VAL A 150 -17.62 -24.09 28.67
CA VAL A 150 -16.43 -23.88 29.50
C VAL A 150 -15.47 -22.84 28.87
N VAL A 151 -15.59 -22.58 27.58
CA VAL A 151 -14.75 -21.58 26.87
C VAL A 151 -15.35 -20.17 26.93
N GLN A 152 -16.52 -19.99 27.58
CA GLN A 152 -17.19 -18.70 27.75
C GLN A 152 -16.86 -18.01 29.08
N GLU A 153 -16.04 -18.59 29.96
CA GLU A 153 -15.44 -17.98 31.13
C GLU A 153 -14.04 -17.40 30.82
#